data_5132bb67bbfe04b0461997bdb2f0ff8d
#
_entry.id   5132bb67bbfe04b0461997bdb2f0ff8d
#
_cell.length_a   1.000
_cell.length_b   1.000
_cell.length_c   1.000
_cell.angle_alpha   90.00
_cell.angle_beta   90.00
_cell.angle_gamma   90.00
#
_symmetry.space_group_name_H-M   'P 1'
#
loop_
_entity.id
_entity.type
_entity.pdbx_description
1 polymer ?
#
loop_
_entity_poly.entity_id
_entity_poly.type
_entity_poly.pdbx_seq_one_letter_code
_entity_poly.pdbx_strand_id
1 'polypeptide(L)'
;MDIAVIGAGPAGLIASKLLDRAGYKINIIEEHKTIGKPVSCSGLIGKDFFDHFKQFDFEESIKNRIDGAKIFLGTNSFELKRKGVSFVVDRAMFDQSLSNGLEISLEERFQSFERKNGTISVKTNKRKFNTDLLIGSDGPSSRVRSQEFDYNMKHYKGYQVRIKADLDSNKLVEVHIQRPFFTWVVPEGDGIFRIGTISDSPKESLYRFLEERGIKNAPIEIQSGVIPIGKGINYRDRVFLLGDAACQVKPLSGGGVYYGALAAEALANSIISGRYSSYPQLCKQLIDKEISRGLLLRKIYEKLSDDELRAVFDFIKSKKHILNKSGSFDEHYKTIISLTKDPKIFSLLPIFFKAYLRTL
;
A
#
# COMPACT_ATOMS: atom_id res chain seq x y z
N MET A 1 18.52 -24.71 3.38
CA MET A 1 17.77 -23.95 4.40
C MET A 1 16.35 -23.81 3.93
N ASP A 2 15.42 -24.19 4.79
CA ASP A 2 13.98 -24.19 4.50
C ASP A 2 13.34 -22.90 5.03
N ILE A 3 12.54 -22.24 4.19
CA ILE A 3 11.90 -20.96 4.52
C ILE A 3 10.38 -21.11 4.36
N ALA A 4 9.63 -20.84 5.42
CA ALA A 4 8.19 -20.73 5.36
C ALA A 4 7.75 -19.30 5.10
N VAL A 5 6.87 -19.09 4.12
CA VAL A 5 6.27 -17.81 3.79
C VAL A 5 4.77 -17.90 3.98
N ILE A 6 4.22 -17.10 4.89
CA ILE A 6 2.79 -17.09 5.22
C ILE A 6 2.13 -15.92 4.50
N GLY A 7 1.28 -16.25 3.53
CA GLY A 7 0.57 -15.30 2.66
C GLY A 7 1.24 -15.12 1.30
N ALA A 8 0.48 -15.36 0.24
CA ALA A 8 0.87 -15.21 -1.17
C ALA A 8 0.38 -13.88 -1.78
N GLY A 9 0.46 -12.79 -1.01
CA GLY A 9 0.31 -11.44 -1.53
C GLY A 9 1.59 -10.94 -2.23
N PRO A 10 1.58 -9.75 -2.88
CA PRO A 10 2.70 -9.26 -3.70
C PRO A 10 4.05 -9.28 -2.98
N ALA A 11 4.10 -8.84 -1.73
CA ALA A 11 5.35 -8.78 -0.97
C ALA A 11 5.91 -10.19 -0.68
N GLY A 12 5.06 -11.12 -0.25
CA GLY A 12 5.45 -12.52 0.00
C GLY A 12 5.92 -13.22 -1.28
N LEU A 13 5.20 -13.02 -2.39
CA LEU A 13 5.56 -13.61 -3.68
C LEU A 13 6.88 -13.06 -4.24
N ILE A 14 7.12 -11.73 -4.14
CA ILE A 14 8.38 -11.13 -4.57
C ILE A 14 9.55 -11.66 -3.73
N ALA A 15 9.41 -11.71 -2.39
CA ALA A 15 10.42 -12.29 -1.52
C ALA A 15 10.70 -13.76 -1.88
N SER A 16 9.65 -14.54 -2.09
CA SER A 16 9.75 -15.96 -2.47
C SER A 16 10.49 -16.14 -3.78
N LYS A 17 10.15 -15.36 -4.83
CA LYS A 17 10.85 -15.42 -6.12
C LYS A 17 12.33 -15.08 -6.04
N LEU A 18 12.68 -14.06 -5.25
CA LEU A 18 14.07 -13.64 -5.10
C LEU A 18 14.88 -14.71 -4.34
N LEU A 19 14.28 -15.32 -3.32
CA LEU A 19 14.93 -16.36 -2.52
C LEU A 19 14.99 -17.70 -3.27
N ASP A 20 13.96 -18.09 -4.02
CA ASP A 20 13.95 -19.27 -4.88
C ASP A 20 15.06 -19.20 -5.94
N ARG A 21 15.19 -18.06 -6.62
CA ARG A 21 16.31 -17.79 -7.57
C ARG A 21 17.69 -17.89 -6.92
N ALA A 22 17.79 -17.66 -5.62
CA ALA A 22 19.02 -17.81 -4.85
C ALA A 22 19.24 -19.24 -4.32
N GLY A 23 18.37 -20.20 -4.67
CA GLY A 23 18.50 -21.62 -4.34
C GLY A 23 17.97 -22.01 -2.97
N TYR A 24 17.15 -21.18 -2.32
CA TYR A 24 16.48 -21.56 -1.08
C TYR A 24 15.24 -22.40 -1.34
N LYS A 25 14.93 -23.32 -0.43
CA LYS A 25 13.69 -24.08 -0.50
C LYS A 25 12.58 -23.30 0.20
N ILE A 26 11.59 -22.87 -0.59
CA ILE A 26 10.49 -22.01 -0.12
C ILE A 26 9.22 -22.83 0.02
N ASN A 27 8.56 -22.72 1.17
CA ASN A 27 7.25 -23.31 1.45
C ASN A 27 6.24 -22.18 1.64
N ILE A 28 5.47 -21.87 0.59
CA ILE A 28 4.49 -20.79 0.60
C ILE A 28 3.13 -21.32 0.97
N ILE A 29 2.47 -20.67 1.94
CA ILE A 29 1.15 -21.04 2.48
C ILE A 29 0.19 -19.89 2.23
N GLU A 30 -0.92 -20.16 1.55
CA GLU A 30 -1.98 -19.20 1.28
C GLU A 30 -3.33 -19.74 1.76
N GLU A 31 -4.08 -18.92 2.50
CA GLU A 31 -5.36 -19.34 3.07
C GLU A 31 -6.51 -19.37 2.05
N HIS A 32 -6.39 -18.65 0.95
CA HIS A 32 -7.41 -18.57 -0.08
C HIS A 32 -7.22 -19.66 -1.15
N LYS A 33 -8.31 -19.96 -1.86
CA LYS A 33 -8.33 -20.90 -2.98
C LYS A 33 -7.64 -20.36 -4.23
N THR A 34 -7.59 -19.05 -4.39
CA THR A 34 -7.08 -18.40 -5.61
C THR A 34 -6.16 -17.25 -5.24
N ILE A 35 -4.94 -17.24 -5.78
CA ILE A 35 -3.96 -16.15 -5.61
C ILE A 35 -4.57 -14.83 -6.07
N GLY A 36 -4.37 -13.77 -5.25
CA GLY A 36 -4.86 -12.43 -5.54
C GLY A 36 -6.36 -12.22 -5.33
N LYS A 37 -7.08 -13.22 -4.80
CA LYS A 37 -8.50 -13.10 -4.45
C LYS A 37 -8.74 -13.46 -2.97
N PRO A 38 -9.68 -12.76 -2.28
CA PRO A 38 -10.47 -11.61 -2.77
C PRO A 38 -9.60 -10.37 -2.99
N VAL A 39 -9.95 -9.56 -4.00
CA VAL A 39 -9.26 -8.28 -4.25
C VAL A 39 -9.68 -7.26 -3.20
N SER A 40 -8.71 -6.61 -2.55
CA SER A 40 -8.94 -5.54 -1.55
C SER A 40 -8.11 -4.28 -1.83
N CYS A 41 -7.86 -3.97 -3.10
CA CYS A 41 -6.97 -2.89 -3.53
C CYS A 41 -7.53 -2.17 -4.75
N SER A 42 -7.28 -0.86 -4.85
CA SER A 42 -7.62 -0.09 -6.06
C SER A 42 -6.87 -0.55 -7.32
N GLY A 43 -5.78 -1.28 -7.16
CA GLY A 43 -4.92 -1.71 -8.26
C GLY A 43 -4.14 -0.58 -8.92
N LEU A 44 -4.11 0.62 -8.33
CA LEU A 44 -3.34 1.74 -8.84
C LEU A 44 -1.91 1.66 -8.30
N ILE A 45 -0.94 1.40 -9.20
CA ILE A 45 0.48 1.18 -8.86
C ILE A 45 1.32 2.21 -9.62
N GLY A 46 2.28 2.84 -8.92
CA GLY A 46 3.19 3.81 -9.48
C GLY A 46 4.14 3.21 -10.51
N LYS A 47 4.53 4.02 -11.50
CA LYS A 47 5.51 3.62 -12.53
C LYS A 47 6.83 3.16 -11.90
N ASP A 48 7.25 3.76 -10.79
CA ASP A 48 8.51 3.45 -10.12
C ASP A 48 8.59 1.98 -9.70
N PHE A 49 7.44 1.34 -9.36
CA PHE A 49 7.38 -0.11 -9.11
C PHE A 49 7.78 -0.92 -10.34
N PHE A 50 7.21 -0.63 -11.51
CA PHE A 50 7.46 -1.38 -12.75
C PHE A 50 8.88 -1.16 -13.26
N ASP A 51 9.40 0.06 -13.14
CA ASP A 51 10.78 0.38 -13.52
C ASP A 51 11.80 -0.36 -12.64
N HIS A 52 11.50 -0.51 -11.34
CA HIS A 52 12.37 -1.18 -10.38
C HIS A 52 12.32 -2.71 -10.53
N PHE A 53 11.13 -3.27 -10.70
CA PHE A 53 10.88 -4.71 -10.79
C PHE A 53 10.66 -5.21 -12.23
N LYS A 54 11.35 -4.61 -13.20
CA LYS A 54 11.26 -4.95 -14.64
C LYS A 54 11.65 -6.39 -14.99
N GLN A 55 12.27 -7.12 -14.06
CA GLN A 55 12.58 -8.55 -14.19
C GLN A 55 11.36 -9.45 -14.04
N PHE A 56 10.22 -8.92 -13.65
CA PHE A 56 8.92 -9.61 -13.61
C PHE A 56 8.03 -9.07 -14.71
N ASP A 57 7.26 -9.94 -15.35
CA ASP A 57 6.31 -9.55 -16.36
C ASP A 57 4.93 -9.27 -15.76
N PHE A 58 4.43 -8.06 -15.97
CA PHE A 58 3.14 -7.60 -15.49
C PHE A 58 2.22 -7.10 -16.61
N GLU A 59 2.65 -7.14 -17.88
CA GLU A 59 1.97 -6.45 -18.99
C GLU A 59 0.50 -6.90 -19.13
N GLU A 60 0.23 -8.20 -19.03
CA GLU A 60 -1.14 -8.73 -19.13
C GLU A 60 -2.07 -8.26 -18.00
N SER A 61 -1.50 -7.87 -16.86
CA SER A 61 -2.28 -7.36 -15.74
C SER A 61 -2.70 -5.89 -15.92
N ILE A 62 -2.07 -5.13 -16.81
CA ILE A 62 -2.30 -3.70 -16.99
C ILE A 62 -3.63 -3.47 -17.72
N LYS A 63 -4.55 -2.78 -17.04
CA LYS A 63 -5.86 -2.37 -17.59
C LYS A 63 -5.85 -0.95 -18.14
N ASN A 64 -5.14 -0.02 -17.50
CA ASN A 64 -5.06 1.36 -17.94
C ASN A 64 -3.73 2.01 -17.54
N ARG A 65 -3.33 3.03 -18.31
CA ARG A 65 -2.15 3.87 -18.04
C ARG A 65 -2.62 5.27 -17.66
N ILE A 66 -2.16 5.77 -16.53
CA ILE A 66 -2.62 7.01 -15.92
C ILE A 66 -1.60 8.13 -16.13
N ASP A 67 -2.09 9.30 -16.54
CA ASP A 67 -1.28 10.47 -16.89
C ASP A 67 -1.37 11.59 -15.83
N GLY A 68 -1.88 11.29 -14.65
CA GLY A 68 -1.94 12.25 -13.55
C GLY A 68 -3.15 12.10 -12.64
N ALA A 69 -3.46 13.17 -11.93
CA ALA A 69 -4.59 13.21 -11.02
C ALA A 69 -5.28 14.57 -11.03
N LYS A 70 -6.58 14.56 -10.79
CA LYS A 70 -7.39 15.74 -10.48
C LYS A 70 -7.75 15.72 -9.00
N ILE A 71 -7.30 16.73 -8.28
CA ILE A 71 -7.43 16.82 -6.82
C ILE A 71 -8.56 17.78 -6.50
N PHE A 72 -9.49 17.35 -5.66
CA PHE A 72 -10.67 18.09 -5.26
C PHE A 72 -10.69 18.39 -3.77
N LEU A 73 -11.13 19.59 -3.40
CA LEU A 73 -11.56 19.95 -2.06
C LEU A 73 -12.93 20.67 -2.19
N GLY A 74 -14.01 19.96 -1.92
CA GLY A 74 -15.36 20.41 -2.26
C GLY A 74 -15.49 20.63 -3.77
N THR A 75 -15.93 21.82 -4.18
CA THR A 75 -16.07 22.21 -5.59
C THR A 75 -14.77 22.75 -6.22
N ASN A 76 -13.75 23.02 -5.39
CA ASN A 76 -12.47 23.55 -5.87
C ASN A 76 -11.56 22.40 -6.33
N SER A 77 -10.84 22.58 -7.45
CA SER A 77 -9.97 21.54 -7.97
C SER A 77 -8.75 22.07 -8.72
N PHE A 78 -7.78 21.18 -8.92
CA PHE A 78 -6.65 21.41 -9.84
C PHE A 78 -6.16 20.07 -10.39
N GLU A 79 -5.44 20.12 -11.50
CA GLU A 79 -4.87 18.95 -12.15
C GLU A 79 -3.36 18.92 -12.02
N LEU A 80 -2.84 17.72 -11.75
CA LEU A 80 -1.43 17.34 -11.85
C LEU A 80 -1.30 16.41 -13.05
N LYS A 81 -0.45 16.77 -14.02
CA LYS A 81 -0.27 16.00 -15.27
C LYS A 81 1.17 15.52 -15.39
N ARG A 82 1.32 14.21 -15.49
CA ARG A 82 2.59 13.54 -15.74
C ARG A 82 2.33 12.22 -16.45
N LYS A 83 2.64 12.19 -17.75
CA LYS A 83 2.34 11.05 -18.63
C LYS A 83 2.90 9.72 -18.08
N GLY A 84 2.04 8.71 -17.98
CA GLY A 84 2.40 7.37 -17.54
C GLY A 84 2.91 7.29 -16.10
N VAL A 85 2.42 8.13 -15.19
CA VAL A 85 2.89 8.17 -13.78
C VAL A 85 2.51 6.93 -12.98
N SER A 86 1.44 6.26 -13.36
CA SER A 86 0.96 5.03 -12.71
C SER A 86 0.13 4.17 -13.66
N PHE A 87 -0.13 2.94 -13.23
CA PHE A 87 -0.90 1.96 -13.98
C PHE A 87 -2.03 1.41 -13.11
N VAL A 88 -3.17 1.15 -13.73
CA VAL A 88 -4.26 0.39 -13.11
C VAL A 88 -4.10 -1.06 -13.53
N VAL A 89 -3.96 -1.96 -12.55
CA VAL A 89 -3.79 -3.38 -12.82
C VAL A 89 -4.99 -4.21 -12.35
N ASP A 90 -5.22 -5.32 -13.02
CA ASP A 90 -5.98 -6.41 -12.44
C ASP A 90 -5.14 -7.08 -11.35
N ARG A 91 -5.55 -6.93 -10.08
CA ARG A 91 -4.76 -7.40 -8.94
C ARG A 91 -4.68 -8.91 -8.86
N ALA A 92 -5.70 -9.64 -9.31
CA ALA A 92 -5.62 -11.09 -9.34
C ALA A 92 -4.57 -11.55 -10.38
N MET A 93 -4.62 -11.02 -11.59
CA MET A 93 -3.62 -11.32 -12.64
C MET A 93 -2.22 -10.88 -12.24
N PHE A 94 -2.09 -9.69 -11.62
CA PHE A 94 -0.82 -9.17 -11.12
C PHE A 94 -0.18 -10.08 -10.06
N ASP A 95 -0.96 -10.54 -9.09
CA ASP A 95 -0.45 -11.44 -8.05
C ASP A 95 -0.17 -12.84 -8.63
N GLN A 96 -0.99 -13.32 -9.56
CA GLN A 96 -0.77 -14.58 -10.27
C GLN A 96 0.50 -14.57 -11.11
N SER A 97 0.82 -13.47 -11.82
CA SER A 97 2.08 -13.38 -12.57
C SER A 97 3.31 -13.49 -11.65
N LEU A 98 3.22 -12.98 -10.43
CA LEU A 98 4.26 -13.16 -9.41
C LEU A 98 4.33 -14.60 -8.89
N SER A 99 3.25 -15.37 -8.94
CA SER A 99 3.23 -16.75 -8.44
C SER A 99 3.77 -17.78 -9.43
N ASN A 100 3.91 -17.43 -10.71
CA ASN A 100 4.38 -18.34 -11.75
C ASN A 100 5.72 -18.97 -11.40
N GLY A 101 5.80 -20.30 -11.43
CA GLY A 101 7.00 -21.09 -11.11
C GLY A 101 7.27 -21.28 -9.62
N LEU A 102 6.36 -20.85 -8.74
CA LEU A 102 6.42 -21.11 -7.30
C LEU A 102 5.43 -22.20 -6.90
N GLU A 103 5.84 -23.10 -6.00
CA GLU A 103 4.94 -24.05 -5.37
C GLU A 103 4.24 -23.39 -4.18
N ILE A 104 2.88 -23.33 -4.23
CA ILE A 104 2.07 -22.64 -3.22
C ILE A 104 0.99 -23.59 -2.71
N SER A 105 0.95 -23.79 -1.40
CA SER A 105 -0.11 -24.54 -0.73
C SER A 105 -1.32 -23.63 -0.52
N LEU A 106 -2.33 -23.78 -1.38
CA LEU A 106 -3.59 -23.04 -1.31
C LEU A 106 -4.55 -23.65 -0.27
N GLU A 107 -5.52 -22.84 0.19
CA GLU A 107 -6.50 -23.21 1.22
C GLU A 107 -5.83 -23.73 2.51
N GLU A 108 -4.57 -23.34 2.72
CA GLU A 108 -3.80 -23.69 3.90
C GLU A 108 -3.60 -22.45 4.78
N ARG A 109 -4.26 -22.46 5.94
CA ARG A 109 -4.27 -21.33 6.86
C ARG A 109 -3.29 -21.53 8.01
N PHE A 110 -2.38 -20.60 8.19
CA PHE A 110 -1.50 -20.52 9.34
C PHE A 110 -2.30 -20.39 10.64
N GLN A 111 -1.88 -21.14 11.66
CA GLN A 111 -2.47 -21.12 12.99
C GLN A 111 -1.51 -20.55 14.03
N SER A 112 -0.31 -21.13 14.13
CA SER A 112 0.70 -20.76 15.11
C SER A 112 2.09 -21.27 14.72
N PHE A 113 3.10 -20.80 15.43
CA PHE A 113 4.44 -21.38 15.39
C PHE A 113 5.05 -21.48 16.79
N GLU A 114 6.04 -22.34 16.93
CA GLU A 114 6.82 -22.53 18.15
C GLU A 114 8.31 -22.67 17.79
N ARG A 115 9.20 -22.10 18.60
CA ARG A 115 10.64 -22.34 18.49
C ARG A 115 10.99 -23.58 19.28
N LYS A 116 11.63 -24.56 18.63
CA LYS A 116 12.02 -25.81 19.26
C LYS A 116 13.32 -26.34 18.67
N ASN A 117 14.30 -26.62 19.53
CA ASN A 117 15.59 -27.22 19.14
C ASN A 117 16.29 -26.51 17.96
N GLY A 118 16.28 -25.15 17.97
CA GLY A 118 16.95 -24.38 16.93
C GLY A 118 16.18 -24.26 15.61
N THR A 119 14.97 -24.80 15.50
CA THR A 119 14.06 -24.70 14.34
C THR A 119 12.76 -24.00 14.73
N ILE A 120 11.98 -23.59 13.73
CA ILE A 120 10.63 -23.04 13.90
C ILE A 120 9.64 -24.12 13.45
N SER A 121 8.80 -24.58 14.36
CA SER A 121 7.71 -25.53 14.09
C SER A 121 6.45 -24.76 13.76
N VAL A 122 6.01 -24.79 12.51
CA VAL A 122 4.82 -24.12 12.00
C VAL A 122 3.63 -25.07 12.03
N LYS A 123 2.48 -24.58 12.53
CA LYS A 123 1.20 -25.28 12.53
C LYS A 123 0.21 -24.56 11.62
N THR A 124 -0.44 -25.33 10.74
CA THR A 124 -1.52 -24.87 9.87
C THR A 124 -2.80 -25.67 10.15
N ASN A 125 -3.87 -25.37 9.43
CA ASN A 125 -5.09 -26.19 9.45
C ASN A 125 -4.94 -27.57 8.78
N LYS A 126 -3.86 -27.77 7.98
CA LYS A 126 -3.64 -29.02 7.23
C LYS A 126 -2.51 -29.88 7.80
N ARG A 127 -1.45 -29.27 8.36
CA ARG A 127 -0.23 -30.00 8.79
C ARG A 127 0.59 -29.24 9.83
N LYS A 128 1.59 -29.95 10.37
CA LYS A 128 2.68 -29.36 11.17
C LYS A 128 4.00 -29.70 10.49
N PHE A 129 4.91 -28.72 10.36
CA PHE A 129 6.22 -28.89 9.73
C PHE A 129 7.25 -27.95 10.35
N ASN A 130 8.53 -28.24 10.13
CA ASN A 130 9.64 -27.41 10.61
C ASN A 130 10.22 -26.59 9.48
N THR A 131 10.77 -25.42 9.85
CA THR A 131 11.44 -24.48 8.94
C THR A 131 12.60 -23.78 9.67
N ASP A 132 13.58 -23.29 8.93
CA ASP A 132 14.70 -22.53 9.50
C ASP A 132 14.33 -21.04 9.70
N LEU A 133 13.54 -20.48 8.78
CA LEU A 133 13.10 -19.08 8.80
C LEU A 133 11.58 -19.03 8.58
N LEU A 134 10.93 -18.04 9.20
CA LEU A 134 9.51 -17.74 9.02
C LEU A 134 9.31 -16.31 8.55
N ILE A 135 8.61 -16.13 7.43
CA ILE A 135 8.24 -14.83 6.88
C ILE A 135 6.72 -14.68 6.98
N GLY A 136 6.25 -13.76 7.82
CA GLY A 136 4.85 -13.36 7.91
C GLY A 136 4.55 -12.26 6.90
N SER A 137 3.89 -12.59 5.81
CA SER A 137 3.33 -11.70 4.78
C SER A 137 1.81 -11.85 4.66
N ASP A 138 1.18 -12.22 5.77
CA ASP A 138 -0.21 -12.59 5.94
C ASP A 138 -1.15 -11.38 6.15
N GLY A 139 -0.76 -10.23 5.58
CA GLY A 139 -1.60 -9.06 5.43
C GLY A 139 -1.87 -8.26 6.72
N PRO A 140 -2.85 -7.34 6.69
CA PRO A 140 -3.05 -6.36 7.77
C PRO A 140 -3.47 -7.00 9.09
N SER A 141 -4.12 -8.15 9.07
CA SER A 141 -4.56 -8.91 10.25
C SER A 141 -3.59 -10.04 10.63
N SER A 142 -2.30 -9.85 10.35
CA SER A 142 -1.26 -10.86 10.50
C SER A 142 -1.31 -11.61 11.82
N ARG A 143 -1.41 -12.95 11.74
CA ARG A 143 -1.30 -13.84 12.88
C ARG A 143 0.16 -14.07 13.31
N VAL A 144 1.10 -14.04 12.34
CA VAL A 144 2.53 -14.11 12.66
C VAL A 144 2.92 -12.90 13.49
N ARG A 145 2.47 -11.70 13.10
CA ARG A 145 2.72 -10.48 13.88
C ARG A 145 2.12 -10.56 15.28
N SER A 146 0.83 -10.90 15.39
CA SER A 146 0.13 -10.91 16.68
C SER A 146 0.71 -11.91 17.67
N GLN A 147 1.40 -12.94 17.20
CA GLN A 147 2.04 -13.95 18.04
C GLN A 147 3.43 -13.54 18.53
N GLU A 148 4.18 -12.76 17.73
CA GLU A 148 5.59 -12.49 17.99
C GLU A 148 5.90 -11.02 18.34
N PHE A 149 5.06 -10.10 17.84
CA PHE A 149 5.37 -8.68 17.90
C PHE A 149 4.21 -7.91 18.53
N ASP A 150 4.55 -7.01 19.45
CA ASP A 150 3.61 -6.04 19.98
C ASP A 150 3.68 -4.76 19.13
N TYR A 151 2.57 -4.45 18.43
CA TYR A 151 2.47 -3.30 17.54
C TYR A 151 1.34 -2.38 17.98
N ASN A 152 1.68 -1.14 18.19
CA ASN A 152 0.67 -0.07 18.23
C ASN A 152 0.45 0.46 16.80
N MET A 153 -0.66 0.04 16.15
CA MET A 153 -1.04 0.47 14.82
C MET A 153 -2.51 0.85 14.77
N LYS A 154 -2.84 1.77 13.87
CA LYS A 154 -4.23 2.13 13.57
C LYS A 154 -4.69 1.41 12.31
N HIS A 155 -5.83 0.77 12.37
CA HIS A 155 -6.48 0.15 11.23
C HIS A 155 -7.55 1.09 10.67
N TYR A 156 -7.44 1.40 9.39
CA TYR A 156 -8.45 2.15 8.65
C TYR A 156 -9.23 1.21 7.74
N LYS A 157 -10.52 1.47 7.58
CA LYS A 157 -11.40 0.66 6.73
C LYS A 157 -11.56 1.32 5.37
N GLY A 158 -11.32 0.56 4.31
CA GLY A 158 -11.58 0.94 2.94
C GLY A 158 -12.78 0.19 2.36
N TYR A 159 -13.56 0.87 1.54
CA TYR A 159 -14.66 0.28 0.79
C TYR A 159 -14.64 0.84 -0.63
N GLN A 160 -14.76 -0.02 -1.63
CA GLN A 160 -14.64 0.31 -3.04
C GLN A 160 -15.65 -0.48 -3.85
N VAL A 161 -16.15 0.14 -4.89
CA VAL A 161 -16.94 -0.52 -5.93
C VAL A 161 -16.22 -0.43 -7.26
N ARG A 162 -16.35 -1.47 -8.07
CA ARG A 162 -16.03 -1.49 -9.48
C ARG A 162 -17.35 -1.28 -10.23
N ILE A 163 -17.50 -0.21 -10.99
CA ILE A 163 -18.76 0.24 -11.51
C ILE A 163 -18.61 0.83 -12.91
N LYS A 164 -19.60 0.63 -13.78
CA LYS A 164 -19.67 1.32 -15.07
C LYS A 164 -20.29 2.71 -14.83
N ALA A 165 -19.61 3.75 -15.32
CA ALA A 165 -20.07 5.13 -15.17
C ALA A 165 -19.63 5.95 -16.40
N ASP A 166 -20.39 7.01 -16.68
CA ASP A 166 -20.04 8.01 -17.69
C ASP A 166 -19.35 9.19 -16.98
N LEU A 167 -18.02 9.15 -16.97
CA LEU A 167 -17.18 10.17 -16.34
C LEU A 167 -16.10 10.61 -17.32
N ASP A 168 -15.82 11.90 -17.38
CA ASP A 168 -14.87 12.50 -18.33
C ASP A 168 -13.40 12.10 -18.15
N SER A 169 -13.09 11.36 -17.11
CA SER A 169 -11.70 11.05 -16.72
C SER A 169 -11.27 9.66 -17.13
N ASN A 170 -10.63 9.55 -18.30
CA ASN A 170 -10.09 8.27 -18.78
C ASN A 170 -8.59 8.06 -18.47
N LYS A 171 -7.86 9.13 -18.14
CA LYS A 171 -6.39 9.13 -17.92
C LYS A 171 -5.96 9.82 -16.62
N LEU A 172 -6.90 10.41 -15.90
CA LEU A 172 -6.64 11.06 -14.62
C LEU A 172 -7.39 10.34 -13.52
N VAL A 173 -6.72 10.08 -12.41
CA VAL A 173 -7.37 9.65 -11.17
C VAL A 173 -7.99 10.86 -10.51
N GLU A 174 -9.22 10.76 -10.00
CA GLU A 174 -9.75 11.79 -9.12
C GLU A 174 -9.43 11.45 -7.65
N VAL A 175 -9.03 12.48 -6.90
CA VAL A 175 -8.79 12.39 -5.46
C VAL A 175 -9.62 13.47 -4.78
N HIS A 176 -10.66 13.09 -4.07
CA HIS A 176 -11.54 13.98 -3.32
C HIS A 176 -11.10 13.99 -1.86
N ILE A 177 -10.45 15.08 -1.44
CA ILE A 177 -9.89 15.24 -0.10
C ILE A 177 -11.03 15.28 0.92
N GLN A 178 -10.98 14.38 1.88
CA GLN A 178 -11.82 14.34 3.07
C GLN A 178 -11.05 13.70 4.23
N ARG A 179 -11.34 14.08 5.46
CA ARG A 179 -10.69 13.46 6.62
C ARG A 179 -11.46 12.19 7.05
N PRO A 180 -10.77 11.16 7.51
CA PRO A 180 -9.32 11.05 7.74
C PRO A 180 -8.48 10.74 6.50
N PHE A 181 -9.05 10.40 5.34
CA PHE A 181 -8.33 10.09 4.11
C PHE A 181 -8.87 10.87 2.90
N PHE A 182 -9.44 10.17 1.92
CA PHE A 182 -9.98 10.71 0.68
C PHE A 182 -10.87 9.67 -0.01
N THR A 183 -11.68 10.14 -0.94
CA THR A 183 -12.37 9.29 -1.91
C THR A 183 -11.63 9.34 -3.23
N TRP A 184 -11.48 8.21 -3.89
CA TRP A 184 -10.83 8.09 -5.20
C TRP A 184 -11.79 7.64 -6.28
N VAL A 185 -11.53 8.11 -7.52
CA VAL A 185 -12.13 7.61 -8.75
C VAL A 185 -10.99 7.21 -9.66
N VAL A 186 -10.81 5.92 -9.90
CA VAL A 186 -9.72 5.36 -10.70
C VAL A 186 -10.30 4.78 -11.97
N PRO A 187 -9.99 5.33 -13.17
CA PRO A 187 -10.46 4.79 -14.42
C PRO A 187 -9.76 3.48 -14.76
N GLU A 188 -10.51 2.39 -14.85
CA GLU A 188 -9.99 1.07 -15.21
C GLU A 188 -9.85 0.89 -16.72
N GLY A 189 -10.70 1.57 -17.50
CA GLY A 189 -10.87 1.42 -18.94
C GLY A 189 -12.30 1.00 -19.30
N ASP A 190 -12.69 1.11 -20.55
CA ASP A 190 -13.99 0.68 -21.10
C ASP A 190 -15.23 1.23 -20.34
N GLY A 191 -15.11 2.46 -19.82
CA GLY A 191 -16.16 3.10 -19.01
C GLY A 191 -16.34 2.49 -17.62
N ILE A 192 -15.37 1.67 -17.16
CA ILE A 192 -15.35 1.08 -15.82
C ILE A 192 -14.45 1.91 -14.91
N PHE A 193 -14.91 2.16 -13.70
CA PHE A 193 -14.20 2.90 -12.67
C PHE A 193 -14.16 2.12 -11.36
N ARG A 194 -13.05 2.27 -10.63
CA ARG A 194 -12.93 1.84 -9.25
C ARG A 194 -13.10 3.07 -8.37
N ILE A 195 -14.25 3.14 -7.71
CA ILE A 195 -14.60 4.27 -6.85
C ILE A 195 -14.60 3.77 -5.42
N GLY A 196 -13.84 4.41 -4.55
CA GLY A 196 -13.71 3.95 -3.18
C GLY A 196 -13.29 5.04 -2.23
N THR A 197 -13.40 4.76 -0.95
CA THR A 197 -13.05 5.68 0.13
C THR A 197 -12.48 4.96 1.34
N ILE A 198 -11.73 5.69 2.14
CA ILE A 198 -11.29 5.29 3.48
C ILE A 198 -11.89 6.29 4.45
N SER A 199 -12.74 5.81 5.35
CA SER A 199 -13.39 6.63 6.39
C SER A 199 -13.82 5.76 7.58
N ASP A 200 -14.40 6.36 8.60
CA ASP A 200 -14.93 5.62 9.75
C ASP A 200 -16.17 4.79 9.36
N SER A 201 -17.00 5.31 8.42
CA SER A 201 -18.16 4.64 7.83
C SER A 201 -18.02 4.60 6.30
N PRO A 202 -17.10 3.75 5.76
CA PRO A 202 -16.68 3.86 4.36
C PRO A 202 -17.78 3.46 3.38
N LYS A 203 -18.67 2.54 3.73
CA LYS A 203 -19.80 2.15 2.88
C LYS A 203 -20.77 3.30 2.69
N GLU A 204 -21.23 3.90 3.77
CA GLU A 204 -22.17 5.02 3.76
C GLU A 204 -21.56 6.25 3.07
N SER A 205 -20.29 6.54 3.34
CA SER A 205 -19.56 7.64 2.72
C SER A 205 -19.44 7.45 1.21
N LEU A 206 -19.19 6.22 0.74
CA LEU A 206 -19.09 5.94 -0.68
C LEU A 206 -20.44 6.07 -1.39
N TYR A 207 -21.52 5.50 -0.83
CA TYR A 207 -22.83 5.58 -1.48
C TYR A 207 -23.34 7.01 -1.55
N ARG A 208 -23.11 7.85 -0.53
CA ARG A 208 -23.39 9.28 -0.57
C ARG A 208 -22.61 9.96 -1.71
N PHE A 209 -21.31 9.67 -1.85
CA PHE A 209 -20.51 10.21 -2.94
C PHE A 209 -21.05 9.81 -4.33
N LEU A 210 -21.45 8.56 -4.51
CA LEU A 210 -22.03 8.08 -5.76
C LEU A 210 -23.35 8.82 -6.08
N GLU A 211 -24.20 9.03 -5.09
CA GLU A 211 -25.46 9.78 -5.22
C GLU A 211 -25.21 11.24 -5.60
N GLU A 212 -24.29 11.93 -4.90
CA GLU A 212 -23.88 13.30 -5.19
C GLU A 212 -23.32 13.47 -6.62
N ARG A 213 -22.68 12.42 -7.14
CA ARG A 213 -22.15 12.37 -8.51
C ARG A 213 -23.17 11.90 -9.55
N GLY A 214 -24.38 11.56 -9.14
CA GLY A 214 -25.44 11.05 -10.03
C GLY A 214 -25.15 9.66 -10.59
N ILE A 215 -24.25 8.87 -9.98
CA ILE A 215 -23.87 7.52 -10.42
C ILE A 215 -24.88 6.53 -9.82
N LYS A 216 -25.79 6.02 -10.66
CA LYS A 216 -26.90 5.15 -10.24
C LYS A 216 -26.76 3.69 -10.65
N ASN A 217 -25.70 3.34 -11.39
CA ASN A 217 -25.48 1.98 -11.88
C ASN A 217 -25.23 1.03 -10.71
N ALA A 218 -25.64 -0.23 -10.88
CA ALA A 218 -25.27 -1.27 -9.91
C ALA A 218 -23.76 -1.57 -9.98
N PRO A 219 -23.10 -1.79 -8.85
CA PRO A 219 -21.71 -2.23 -8.83
C PRO A 219 -21.52 -3.57 -9.55
N ILE A 220 -20.48 -3.66 -10.37
CA ILE A 220 -19.99 -4.92 -10.97
C ILE A 220 -19.37 -5.79 -9.88
N GLU A 221 -18.64 -5.16 -8.96
CA GLU A 221 -17.92 -5.83 -7.86
C GLU A 221 -17.83 -4.88 -6.66
N ILE A 222 -17.90 -5.44 -5.47
CA ILE A 222 -17.72 -4.75 -4.20
C ILE A 222 -16.46 -5.28 -3.52
N GLN A 223 -15.61 -4.38 -3.06
CA GLN A 223 -14.34 -4.71 -2.42
C GLN A 223 -14.21 -3.94 -1.11
N SER A 224 -13.69 -4.60 -0.09
CA SER A 224 -13.39 -3.97 1.19
C SER A 224 -12.04 -4.45 1.70
N GLY A 225 -11.40 -3.63 2.50
CA GLY A 225 -10.09 -3.97 3.06
C GLY A 225 -9.75 -3.14 4.28
N VAL A 226 -8.71 -3.58 4.94
CA VAL A 226 -8.12 -2.89 6.10
C VAL A 226 -6.75 -2.39 5.72
N ILE A 227 -6.44 -1.16 6.07
CA ILE A 227 -5.16 -0.52 5.83
C ILE A 227 -4.46 -0.31 7.17
N PRO A 228 -3.33 -0.99 7.45
CA PRO A 228 -2.59 -0.84 8.67
C PRO A 228 -1.67 0.36 8.57
N ILE A 229 -1.88 1.37 9.40
CA ILE A 229 -1.04 2.57 9.46
C ILE A 229 -0.30 2.60 10.79
N GLY A 230 1.01 2.48 10.73
CA GLY A 230 1.86 2.43 11.92
C GLY A 230 3.32 2.17 11.57
N LYS A 231 4.08 1.85 12.58
CA LYS A 231 5.47 1.44 12.47
C LYS A 231 5.80 0.50 13.61
N GLY A 232 6.49 -0.60 13.30
CA GLY A 232 6.85 -1.59 14.30
C GLY A 232 8.14 -2.32 13.98
N ILE A 233 8.47 -3.30 14.80
CA ILE A 233 9.61 -4.20 14.61
C ILE A 233 9.22 -5.23 13.57
N ASN A 234 10.06 -5.43 12.56
CA ASN A 234 9.80 -6.34 11.45
C ASN A 234 10.73 -7.58 11.42
N TYR A 235 11.55 -7.76 12.46
CA TYR A 235 12.44 -8.91 12.61
C TYR A 235 12.67 -9.24 14.09
N ARG A 236 12.57 -10.50 14.44
CA ARG A 236 12.98 -11.07 15.74
C ARG A 236 13.30 -12.55 15.58
N ASP A 237 14.55 -12.93 15.95
CA ASP A 237 14.99 -14.32 16.04
C ASP A 237 14.45 -15.23 14.91
N ARG A 238 14.88 -14.94 13.67
CA ARG A 238 14.52 -15.69 12.45
C ARG A 238 13.04 -15.63 12.02
N VAL A 239 12.22 -14.80 12.69
CA VAL A 239 10.86 -14.47 12.24
C VAL A 239 10.89 -13.06 11.66
N PHE A 240 10.38 -12.92 10.45
CA PHE A 240 10.33 -11.67 9.69
C PHE A 240 8.89 -11.29 9.42
N LEU A 241 8.60 -9.99 9.37
CA LEU A 241 7.33 -9.47 8.87
C LEU A 241 7.55 -8.65 7.60
N LEU A 242 6.58 -8.75 6.67
CA LEU A 242 6.69 -8.16 5.34
C LEU A 242 5.34 -7.62 4.85
N GLY A 243 5.38 -6.52 4.10
CA GLY A 243 4.18 -5.89 3.54
C GLY A 243 3.26 -5.30 4.61
N ASP A 244 1.96 -5.49 4.46
CA ASP A 244 0.95 -4.99 5.39
C ASP A 244 1.09 -5.60 6.79
N ALA A 245 1.60 -6.85 6.89
CA ALA A 245 1.93 -7.47 8.17
C ALA A 245 2.97 -6.67 8.96
N ALA A 246 3.85 -5.93 8.29
CA ALA A 246 4.86 -5.05 8.86
C ALA A 246 4.50 -3.56 8.82
N CYS A 247 3.28 -3.18 8.48
CA CYS A 247 2.85 -1.79 8.26
C CYS A 247 3.69 -1.04 7.20
N GLN A 248 4.22 -1.75 6.18
CA GLN A 248 5.01 -1.17 5.11
C GLN A 248 4.12 -0.50 4.06
N VAL A 249 3.39 0.51 4.48
CA VAL A 249 2.33 1.20 3.76
C VAL A 249 2.58 2.70 3.79
N LYS A 250 2.29 3.41 2.68
CA LYS A 250 2.36 4.88 2.61
C LYS A 250 1.30 5.51 3.53
N PRO A 251 1.68 6.22 4.60
CA PRO A 251 0.69 6.68 5.59
C PRO A 251 -0.35 7.66 5.04
N LEU A 252 -0.02 8.44 4.01
CA LEU A 252 -0.92 9.45 3.45
C LEU A 252 -1.94 8.85 2.47
N SER A 253 -1.57 7.82 1.71
CA SER A 253 -2.44 7.26 0.66
C SER A 253 -2.95 5.84 0.93
N GLY A 254 -2.36 5.11 1.87
CA GLY A 254 -2.72 3.71 2.14
C GLY A 254 -2.13 2.70 1.13
N GLY A 255 -1.33 3.14 0.17
CA GLY A 255 -0.71 2.23 -0.82
C GLY A 255 0.47 1.47 -0.25
N GLY A 256 0.45 0.12 -0.31
CA GLY A 256 1.49 -0.74 0.28
C GLY A 256 2.32 -1.56 -0.74
N VAL A 257 1.84 -1.75 -1.97
CA VAL A 257 2.46 -2.69 -2.93
C VAL A 257 3.93 -2.37 -3.18
N TYR A 258 4.29 -1.12 -3.48
CA TYR A 258 5.67 -0.75 -3.76
C TYR A 258 6.58 -0.83 -2.53
N TYR A 259 6.10 -0.37 -1.37
CA TYR A 259 6.89 -0.44 -0.13
C TYR A 259 7.08 -1.88 0.37
N GLY A 260 6.03 -2.70 0.24
CA GLY A 260 6.15 -4.13 0.53
C GLY A 260 7.13 -4.84 -0.42
N ALA A 261 7.16 -4.44 -1.69
CA ALA A 261 8.09 -4.98 -2.69
C ALA A 261 9.55 -4.59 -2.41
N LEU A 262 9.82 -3.31 -2.08
CA LEU A 262 11.16 -2.86 -1.66
C LEU A 262 11.63 -3.56 -0.38
N ALA A 263 10.72 -3.76 0.55
CA ALA A 263 11.03 -4.51 1.78
C ALA A 263 11.26 -6.00 1.50
N ALA A 264 10.58 -6.59 0.52
CA ALA A 264 10.81 -7.97 0.07
C ALA A 264 12.21 -8.15 -0.50
N GLU A 265 12.67 -7.20 -1.31
CA GLU A 265 14.05 -7.19 -1.83
C GLU A 265 15.07 -7.01 -0.70
N ALA A 266 14.83 -6.09 0.24
CA ALA A 266 15.68 -5.91 1.42
C ALA A 266 15.77 -7.18 2.28
N LEU A 267 14.64 -7.87 2.46
CA LEU A 267 14.56 -9.14 3.18
C LEU A 267 15.37 -10.23 2.46
N ALA A 268 15.15 -10.40 1.17
CA ALA A 268 15.87 -11.39 0.37
C ALA A 268 17.39 -11.15 0.44
N ASN A 269 17.85 -9.91 0.26
CA ASN A 269 19.27 -9.53 0.36
C ASN A 269 19.85 -9.82 1.77
N SER A 270 19.07 -9.58 2.82
CA SER A 270 19.47 -9.90 4.20
C SER A 270 19.66 -11.41 4.41
N ILE A 271 18.71 -12.22 3.89
CA ILE A 271 18.77 -13.69 4.00
C ILE A 271 19.91 -14.25 3.16
N ILE A 272 20.05 -13.83 1.90
CA ILE A 272 21.11 -14.29 0.97
C ILE A 272 22.50 -13.98 1.53
N SER A 273 22.68 -12.83 2.16
CA SER A 273 23.97 -12.47 2.80
C SER A 273 24.20 -13.13 4.17
N GLY A 274 23.26 -13.91 4.69
CA GLY A 274 23.32 -14.50 6.04
C GLY A 274 23.24 -13.49 7.19
N ARG A 275 22.96 -12.20 6.89
CA ARG A 275 22.92 -11.11 7.88
C ARG A 275 21.48 -10.72 8.21
N TYR A 276 20.73 -11.61 8.85
CA TYR A 276 19.30 -11.45 9.14
C TYR A 276 18.96 -10.16 9.88
N SER A 277 19.79 -9.75 10.83
CA SER A 277 19.64 -8.49 11.58
C SER A 277 19.82 -7.23 10.74
N SER A 278 20.30 -7.34 9.49
CA SER A 278 20.40 -6.19 8.58
C SER A 278 19.06 -5.78 7.96
N TYR A 279 18.04 -6.66 7.96
CA TYR A 279 16.74 -6.38 7.35
C TYR A 279 16.08 -5.11 7.89
N PRO A 280 15.95 -4.88 9.21
CA PRO A 280 15.39 -3.61 9.72
C PRO A 280 16.18 -2.37 9.28
N GLN A 281 17.52 -2.49 9.18
CA GLN A 281 18.36 -1.37 8.75
C GLN A 281 18.20 -1.06 7.27
N LEU A 282 18.06 -2.08 6.42
CA LEU A 282 17.77 -1.92 4.98
C LEU A 282 16.38 -1.28 4.79
N CYS A 283 15.35 -1.73 5.51
CA CYS A 283 14.05 -1.08 5.50
C CYS A 283 14.14 0.40 5.92
N LYS A 284 14.93 0.70 6.95
CA LYS A 284 15.15 2.07 7.41
C LYS A 284 15.74 2.97 6.33
N GLN A 285 16.63 2.45 5.51
CA GLN A 285 17.24 3.19 4.40
C GLN A 285 16.26 3.40 3.24
N LEU A 286 15.47 2.38 2.89
CA LEU A 286 14.64 2.36 1.70
C LEU A 286 13.28 3.05 1.89
N ILE A 287 12.58 2.77 2.99
CA ILE A 287 11.17 3.16 3.17
C ILE A 287 10.86 3.94 4.45
N ASP A 288 11.67 3.80 5.50
CA ASP A 288 11.32 4.34 6.82
C ASP A 288 11.25 5.86 6.88
N LYS A 289 12.03 6.56 6.05
CA LYS A 289 11.96 8.04 5.99
C LYS A 289 10.58 8.49 5.52
N GLU A 290 10.07 7.86 4.47
CA GLU A 290 8.74 8.16 3.92
C GLU A 290 7.64 7.75 4.92
N ILE A 291 7.75 6.57 5.55
CA ILE A 291 6.77 6.12 6.54
C ILE A 291 6.76 7.03 7.77
N SER A 292 7.91 7.27 8.40
CA SER A 292 7.98 8.03 9.66
C SER A 292 7.50 9.48 9.49
N ARG A 293 7.90 10.13 8.39
CA ARG A 293 7.51 11.50 8.09
C ARG A 293 6.07 11.58 7.56
N GLY A 294 5.66 10.57 6.80
CA GLY A 294 4.27 10.41 6.40
C GLY A 294 3.31 10.23 7.58
N LEU A 295 3.72 9.52 8.64
CA LEU A 295 2.95 9.40 9.89
C LEU A 295 2.80 10.75 10.59
N LEU A 296 3.85 11.56 10.65
CA LEU A 296 3.78 12.91 11.21
C LEU A 296 2.85 13.80 10.40
N LEU A 297 3.02 13.82 9.08
CA LEU A 297 2.17 14.59 8.17
C LEU A 297 0.70 14.18 8.28
N ARG A 298 0.44 12.89 8.43
CA ARG A 298 -0.91 12.38 8.63
C ARG A 298 -1.54 12.88 9.93
N LYS A 299 -0.80 12.83 11.05
CA LYS A 299 -1.27 13.37 12.33
C LYS A 299 -1.65 14.83 12.19
N ILE A 300 -0.81 15.64 11.54
CA ILE A 300 -1.07 17.06 11.28
C ILE A 300 -2.31 17.23 10.39
N TYR A 301 -2.40 16.49 9.28
CA TYR A 301 -3.54 16.53 8.36
C TYR A 301 -4.87 16.23 9.05
N GLU A 302 -4.92 15.22 9.90
CA GLU A 302 -6.13 14.85 10.65
C GLU A 302 -6.58 15.95 11.63
N LYS A 303 -5.70 16.86 12.03
CA LYS A 303 -5.95 17.95 12.97
C LYS A 303 -6.13 19.33 12.34
N LEU A 304 -5.98 19.47 11.02
CA LEU A 304 -6.29 20.71 10.33
C LEU A 304 -7.78 21.07 10.46
N SER A 305 -8.11 22.33 10.70
CA SER A 305 -9.49 22.81 10.52
C SER A 305 -9.84 22.90 9.03
N ASP A 306 -11.09 23.11 8.68
CA ASP A 306 -11.50 23.21 7.28
C ASP A 306 -10.87 24.42 6.59
N ASP A 307 -10.76 25.56 7.29
CA ASP A 307 -10.11 26.76 6.74
C ASP A 307 -8.59 26.56 6.58
N GLU A 308 -7.94 25.90 7.55
CA GLU A 308 -6.52 25.53 7.46
C GLU A 308 -6.28 24.58 6.27
N LEU A 309 -7.16 23.58 6.08
CA LEU A 309 -7.09 22.65 4.97
C LEU A 309 -7.29 23.36 3.63
N ARG A 310 -8.22 24.33 3.53
CA ARG A 310 -8.40 25.17 2.33
C ARG A 310 -7.14 25.98 2.02
N ALA A 311 -6.56 26.64 3.03
CA ALA A 311 -5.33 27.42 2.85
C ALA A 311 -4.17 26.54 2.33
N VAL A 312 -3.99 25.34 2.88
CA VAL A 312 -3.00 24.36 2.40
C VAL A 312 -3.31 23.91 0.97
N PHE A 313 -4.57 23.63 0.66
CA PHE A 313 -5.00 23.24 -0.69
C PHE A 313 -4.72 24.34 -1.72
N ASP A 314 -5.08 25.60 -1.44
CA ASP A 314 -4.88 26.73 -2.34
C ASP A 314 -3.39 27.03 -2.55
N PHE A 315 -2.57 26.88 -1.50
CA PHE A 315 -1.12 26.94 -1.64
C PHE A 315 -0.61 25.86 -2.60
N ILE A 316 -0.97 24.59 -2.39
CA ILE A 316 -0.56 23.46 -3.25
C ILE A 316 -1.02 23.69 -4.69
N LYS A 317 -2.27 24.13 -4.89
CA LYS A 317 -2.84 24.48 -6.19
C LYS A 317 -2.00 25.55 -6.89
N SER A 318 -1.55 26.60 -6.17
CA SER A 318 -0.70 27.65 -6.70
C SER A 318 0.68 27.14 -7.15
N LYS A 319 1.14 26.01 -6.59
CA LYS A 319 2.45 25.39 -6.85
C LYS A 319 2.37 24.14 -7.74
N LYS A 320 1.26 23.90 -8.43
CA LYS A 320 1.07 22.73 -9.31
C LYS A 320 2.19 22.52 -10.32
N HIS A 321 2.85 23.61 -10.79
CA HIS A 321 3.97 23.52 -11.74
C HIS A 321 5.21 22.84 -11.12
N ILE A 322 5.49 23.04 -9.83
CA ILE A 322 6.56 22.35 -9.10
C ILE A 322 6.22 20.87 -8.99
N LEU A 323 4.96 20.56 -8.62
CA LEU A 323 4.49 19.17 -8.45
C LEU A 323 4.49 18.41 -9.78
N ASN A 324 4.10 19.03 -10.88
CA ASN A 324 4.17 18.43 -12.21
C ASN A 324 5.61 18.04 -12.59
N LYS A 325 6.61 18.85 -12.18
CA LYS A 325 8.02 18.60 -12.49
C LYS A 325 8.68 17.58 -11.56
N SER A 326 8.42 17.67 -10.26
CA SER A 326 9.17 16.95 -9.22
C SER A 326 8.31 16.07 -8.30
N GLY A 327 7.00 16.03 -8.48
CA GLY A 327 6.11 15.16 -7.70
C GLY A 327 6.40 13.69 -7.98
N SER A 328 6.32 12.84 -6.96
CA SER A 328 6.39 11.39 -7.07
C SER A 328 5.08 10.77 -6.60
N PHE A 329 4.63 9.73 -7.30
CA PHE A 329 3.46 8.95 -6.90
C PHE A 329 3.73 8.14 -5.63
N ASP A 330 4.96 7.71 -5.45
CA ASP A 330 5.34 6.81 -4.36
C ASP A 330 6.09 7.49 -3.21
N GLU A 331 6.72 8.66 -3.42
CA GLU A 331 7.51 9.41 -2.43
C GLU A 331 6.81 10.72 -2.04
N HIS A 332 5.78 10.63 -1.19
CA HIS A 332 4.97 11.79 -0.80
C HIS A 332 5.76 12.83 -0.02
N TYR A 333 6.61 12.39 0.91
CA TYR A 333 7.45 13.30 1.68
C TYR A 333 8.44 14.07 0.80
N LYS A 334 9.10 13.39 -0.13
CA LYS A 334 10.00 14.00 -1.11
C LYS A 334 9.25 15.01 -1.99
N THR A 335 8.01 14.70 -2.36
CA THR A 335 7.12 15.61 -3.08
C THR A 335 6.85 16.88 -2.26
N ILE A 336 6.52 16.75 -0.98
CA ILE A 336 6.29 17.89 -0.08
C ILE A 336 7.57 18.73 0.11
N ILE A 337 8.73 18.08 0.27
CA ILE A 337 10.02 18.78 0.34
C ILE A 337 10.29 19.60 -0.94
N SER A 338 9.85 19.12 -2.11
CA SER A 338 10.03 19.92 -3.33
C SER A 338 9.36 21.29 -3.27
N LEU A 339 8.27 21.41 -2.48
CA LEU A 339 7.56 22.66 -2.26
C LEU A 339 8.33 23.64 -1.33
N THR A 340 9.25 23.13 -0.48
CA THR A 340 10.03 24.01 0.43
C THR A 340 11.04 24.87 -0.31
N LYS A 341 11.27 24.60 -1.59
CA LYS A 341 12.07 25.48 -2.47
C LYS A 341 11.39 26.83 -2.73
N ASP A 342 10.10 26.94 -2.48
CA ASP A 342 9.37 28.20 -2.58
C ASP A 342 9.27 28.85 -1.19
N PRO A 343 9.84 30.05 -0.98
CA PRO A 343 9.79 30.73 0.32
C PRO A 343 8.36 30.97 0.85
N LYS A 344 7.37 31.04 -0.01
CA LYS A 344 5.96 31.24 0.38
C LYS A 344 5.41 30.07 1.22
N ILE A 345 6.07 28.89 1.24
CA ILE A 345 5.67 27.79 2.12
C ILE A 345 5.73 28.18 3.60
N PHE A 346 6.62 29.13 3.95
CA PHE A 346 6.74 29.60 5.34
C PHE A 346 5.46 30.27 5.86
N SER A 347 4.59 30.76 4.97
CA SER A 347 3.26 31.26 5.37
C SER A 347 2.34 30.17 5.95
N LEU A 348 2.61 28.90 5.67
CA LEU A 348 1.87 27.77 6.22
C LEU A 348 2.44 27.26 7.57
N LEU A 349 3.61 27.72 8.00
CA LEU A 349 4.21 27.27 9.27
C LEU A 349 3.31 27.48 10.47
N PRO A 350 2.60 28.64 10.65
CA PRO A 350 1.69 28.81 11.78
C PRO A 350 0.54 27.78 11.75
N ILE A 351 0.03 27.43 10.57
CA ILE A 351 -1.03 26.43 10.39
C ILE A 351 -0.51 25.06 10.82
N PHE A 352 0.64 24.65 10.32
CA PHE A 352 1.22 23.34 10.66
C PHE A 352 1.62 23.24 12.13
N PHE A 353 2.18 24.32 12.69
CA PHE A 353 2.52 24.37 14.12
C PHE A 353 1.29 24.26 15.00
N LYS A 354 0.22 25.00 14.71
CA LYS A 354 -1.05 24.94 15.44
C LYS A 354 -1.69 23.55 15.33
N ALA A 355 -1.72 22.96 14.13
CA ALA A 355 -2.22 21.61 13.93
C ALA A 355 -1.35 20.56 14.66
N TYR A 356 -0.03 20.71 14.67
CA TYR A 356 0.88 19.85 15.40
C TYR A 356 0.63 19.91 16.91
N LEU A 357 0.46 21.09 17.51
CA LEU A 357 0.11 21.24 18.93
C LEU A 357 -1.19 20.50 19.30
N ARG A 358 -2.14 20.39 18.38
CA ARG A 358 -3.37 19.60 18.60
C ARG A 358 -3.14 18.08 18.54
N THR A 359 -1.93 17.63 18.19
CA THR A 359 -1.56 16.20 18.18
C THR A 359 -0.89 15.74 19.47
N LEU A 360 -0.39 16.69 20.28
CA LEU A 360 0.20 16.47 21.60
C LEU A 360 -0.87 16.33 22.67
#